data_44712314856d58bd4790a88acaddd7f2
#
_entry.id   44712314856d58bd4790a88acaddd7f2
#
_cell.length_a   1.000
_cell.length_b   1.000
_cell.length_c   1.000
_cell.angle_alpha   90.00
_cell.angle_beta   90.00
_cell.angle_gamma   90.00
#
_symmetry.space_group_name_H-M   'P 1'
#
loop_
_entity.id
_entity.type
_entity.pdbx_description
1 polymer ?
#
loop_
_entity_poly.entity_id
_entity_poly.type
_entity_poly.pdbx_seq_one_letter_code
_entity_poly.pdbx_strand_id
1 'polypeptide(L)'
;MNNLIERAKQRDAEAFTQLMQSQMQNMYKTARALLSNEEDAADAISETILVCWEKLEQLQELSYFRTWMTRILINKCRDLQRGSARFYPASEMPEQAEADRGFANVEWNEVLLAVDEKYRLVLMLYYEDGYKTSEISQILEIPESTVRTRLARGRERLAQICGETKKSRKDGQCEIRMMERTRTV
;
A
#
# COMPACT_ATOMS: atom_id res chain seq x y z
N MET A 1 8.44 -18.91 -3.22
CA MET A 1 8.98 -17.53 -3.32
C MET A 1 10.48 -17.47 -3.19
N ASN A 2 11.09 -18.04 -2.15
CA ASN A 2 12.57 -18.00 -1.96
C ASN A 2 13.37 -18.50 -3.16
N ASN A 3 12.96 -19.63 -3.76
CA ASN A 3 13.62 -20.17 -4.97
C ASN A 3 13.59 -19.18 -6.16
N LEU A 4 12.47 -18.47 -6.38
CA LEU A 4 12.39 -17.44 -7.41
C LEU A 4 13.32 -16.27 -7.13
N ILE A 5 13.44 -15.86 -5.86
CA ILE A 5 14.33 -14.78 -5.47
C ILE A 5 15.81 -15.18 -5.70
N GLU A 6 16.18 -16.40 -5.33
CA GLU A 6 17.54 -16.91 -5.53
C GLU A 6 17.92 -16.97 -7.02
N ARG A 7 17.03 -17.49 -7.88
CA ARG A 7 17.24 -17.52 -9.33
C ARG A 7 17.31 -16.09 -9.89
N ALA A 8 16.41 -15.22 -9.48
CA ALA A 8 16.41 -13.82 -9.94
C ALA A 8 17.70 -13.07 -9.52
N LYS A 9 18.27 -13.37 -8.34
CA LYS A 9 19.60 -12.85 -7.94
C LYS A 9 20.72 -13.32 -8.87
N GLN A 10 20.57 -14.49 -9.49
CA GLN A 10 21.50 -14.99 -10.52
C GLN A 10 21.22 -14.44 -11.92
N ARG A 11 20.45 -13.35 -12.01
CA ARG A 11 20.07 -12.69 -13.27
C ARG A 11 19.17 -13.54 -14.19
N ASP A 12 18.44 -14.50 -13.62
CA ASP A 12 17.38 -15.22 -14.31
C ASP A 12 16.17 -14.28 -14.51
N ALA A 13 16.03 -13.77 -15.75
CA ALA A 13 14.96 -12.80 -16.09
C ALA A 13 13.55 -13.41 -15.99
N GLU A 14 13.41 -14.71 -16.28
CA GLU A 14 12.12 -15.39 -16.18
C GLU A 14 11.68 -15.51 -14.71
N ALA A 15 12.59 -15.93 -13.83
CA ALA A 15 12.33 -16.02 -12.39
C ALA A 15 12.00 -14.64 -11.81
N PHE A 16 12.70 -13.58 -12.24
CA PHE A 16 12.41 -12.21 -11.83
C PHE A 16 11.02 -11.75 -12.30
N THR A 17 10.67 -12.03 -13.55
CA THR A 17 9.34 -11.69 -14.09
C THR A 17 8.23 -12.36 -13.30
N GLN A 18 8.35 -13.66 -13.03
CA GLN A 18 7.39 -14.39 -12.21
C GLN A 18 7.31 -13.83 -10.79
N LEU A 19 8.44 -13.45 -10.19
CA LEU A 19 8.51 -12.84 -8.87
C LEU A 19 7.75 -11.50 -8.85
N MET A 20 7.98 -10.62 -9.82
CA MET A 20 7.28 -9.33 -9.92
C MET A 20 5.80 -9.50 -10.19
N GLN A 21 5.40 -10.40 -11.08
CA GLN A 21 4.00 -10.71 -11.35
C GLN A 21 3.26 -11.14 -10.08
N SER A 22 3.90 -11.95 -9.23
CA SER A 22 3.31 -12.39 -7.97
C SER A 22 3.06 -11.25 -6.97
N GLN A 23 3.76 -10.12 -7.11
CA GLN A 23 3.64 -8.94 -6.24
C GLN A 23 2.82 -7.79 -6.87
N MET A 24 2.49 -7.88 -8.16
CA MET A 24 1.89 -6.78 -8.93
C MET A 24 0.62 -6.23 -8.27
N GLN A 25 -0.28 -7.12 -7.83
CA GLN A 25 -1.54 -6.68 -7.20
C GLN A 25 -1.31 -5.91 -5.90
N ASN A 26 -0.35 -6.34 -5.07
CA ASN A 26 -0.02 -5.64 -3.83
C ASN A 26 0.67 -4.30 -4.13
N MET A 27 1.59 -4.28 -5.09
CA MET A 27 2.23 -3.03 -5.53
C MET A 27 1.20 -2.02 -6.04
N TYR A 28 0.25 -2.46 -6.88
CA TYR A 28 -0.80 -1.60 -7.40
C TYR A 28 -1.67 -1.01 -6.29
N LYS A 29 -2.15 -1.83 -5.35
CA LYS A 29 -2.94 -1.37 -4.19
C LYS A 29 -2.16 -0.34 -3.36
N THR A 30 -0.88 -0.61 -3.08
CA THR A 30 -0.02 0.29 -2.30
C THR A 30 0.22 1.61 -3.01
N ALA A 31 0.51 1.58 -4.31
CA ALA A 31 0.70 2.79 -5.11
C ALA A 31 -0.59 3.63 -5.17
N ARG A 32 -1.75 3.00 -5.44
CA ARG A 32 -3.06 3.66 -5.49
C ARG A 32 -3.53 4.23 -4.15
N ALA A 33 -3.04 3.71 -3.03
CA ALA A 33 -3.31 4.31 -1.73
C ALA A 33 -2.55 5.63 -1.48
N LEU A 34 -1.46 5.84 -2.21
CA LEU A 34 -0.63 7.05 -2.10
C LEU A 34 -0.87 8.02 -3.27
N LEU A 35 -1.11 7.50 -4.46
CA LEU A 35 -1.21 8.29 -5.69
C LEU A 35 -2.65 8.28 -6.21
N SER A 36 -3.20 9.46 -6.47
CA SER A 36 -4.56 9.61 -7.01
C SER A 36 -4.62 9.28 -8.50
N ASN A 37 -3.53 9.56 -9.24
CA ASN A 37 -3.42 9.32 -10.67
C ASN A 37 -2.94 7.88 -10.93
N GLU A 38 -3.57 7.22 -11.90
CA GLU A 38 -3.22 5.86 -12.32
C GLU A 38 -1.90 5.81 -13.08
N GLU A 39 -1.60 6.83 -13.88
CA GLU A 39 -0.33 6.94 -14.61
C GLU A 39 0.85 7.04 -13.63
N ASP A 40 0.75 7.91 -12.62
CA ASP A 40 1.78 8.03 -11.57
C ASP A 40 1.96 6.71 -10.81
N ALA A 41 0.87 5.97 -10.57
CA ALA A 41 0.95 4.66 -9.92
C ALA A 41 1.69 3.63 -10.81
N ALA A 42 1.41 3.62 -12.11
CA ALA A 42 2.08 2.76 -13.07
C ALA A 42 3.58 3.11 -13.20
N ASP A 43 3.92 4.40 -13.21
CA ASP A 43 5.29 4.89 -13.23
C ASP A 43 6.06 4.48 -11.97
N ALA A 44 5.47 4.69 -10.78
CA ALA A 44 6.08 4.26 -9.51
C ALA A 44 6.36 2.76 -9.48
N ILE A 45 5.44 1.94 -10.00
CA ILE A 45 5.59 0.49 -10.09
C ILE A 45 6.72 0.13 -11.06
N SER A 46 6.73 0.74 -12.24
CA SER A 46 7.73 0.49 -13.28
C SER A 46 9.14 0.83 -12.78
N GLU A 47 9.31 2.01 -12.16
CA GLU A 47 10.57 2.40 -11.55
C GLU A 47 10.98 1.48 -10.39
N THR A 48 10.01 1.00 -9.60
CA THR A 48 10.28 0.03 -8.53
C THR A 48 10.81 -1.28 -9.08
N ILE A 49 10.22 -1.79 -10.17
CA ILE A 49 10.67 -3.02 -10.83
C ILE A 49 12.11 -2.86 -11.33
N LEU A 50 12.44 -1.73 -11.95
CA LEU A 50 13.80 -1.44 -12.43
C LEU A 50 14.80 -1.43 -11.27
N VAL A 51 14.50 -0.70 -10.19
CA VAL A 51 15.37 -0.65 -8.99
C VAL A 51 15.51 -2.03 -8.34
N CYS A 52 14.43 -2.80 -8.29
CA CYS A 52 14.49 -4.18 -7.78
C CYS A 52 15.42 -5.04 -8.64
N TRP A 53 15.32 -4.98 -9.97
CA TRP A 53 16.22 -5.72 -10.88
C TRP A 53 17.69 -5.33 -10.67
N GLU A 54 17.98 -4.05 -10.58
CA GLU A 54 19.33 -3.54 -10.40
C GLU A 54 19.97 -3.93 -9.06
N LYS A 55 19.16 -3.90 -7.98
CA LYS A 55 19.67 -4.00 -6.61
C LYS A 55 19.36 -5.33 -5.91
N LEU A 56 18.70 -6.28 -6.59
CA LEU A 56 18.29 -7.55 -5.97
C LEU A 56 19.47 -8.35 -5.40
N GLU A 57 20.64 -8.26 -6.03
CA GLU A 57 21.87 -8.92 -5.55
C GLU A 57 22.29 -8.44 -4.16
N GLN A 58 21.98 -7.19 -3.80
CA GLN A 58 22.32 -6.58 -2.51
C GLN A 58 21.39 -7.06 -1.37
N LEU A 59 20.29 -7.73 -1.70
CA LEU A 59 19.37 -8.27 -0.70
C LEU A 59 20.05 -9.43 0.04
N GLN A 60 20.39 -9.24 1.31
CA GLN A 60 21.06 -10.26 2.11
C GLN A 60 20.12 -11.39 2.52
N GLU A 61 18.95 -11.04 3.01
CA GLU A 61 17.95 -11.97 3.54
C GLU A 61 16.72 -12.05 2.61
N LEU A 62 16.48 -13.23 2.04
CA LEU A 62 15.39 -13.46 1.10
C LEU A 62 14.01 -13.22 1.72
N SER A 63 13.86 -13.47 3.02
CA SER A 63 12.63 -13.25 3.78
C SER A 63 12.22 -11.78 3.82
N TYR A 64 13.17 -10.85 3.68
CA TYR A 64 12.92 -9.40 3.67
C TYR A 64 12.59 -8.84 2.28
N PHE A 65 12.53 -9.67 1.25
CA PHE A 65 12.28 -9.22 -0.12
C PHE A 65 11.01 -8.35 -0.22
N ARG A 66 9.90 -8.80 0.34
CA ARG A 66 8.63 -8.05 0.29
C ARG A 66 8.75 -6.69 0.99
N THR A 67 9.29 -6.67 2.20
CA THR A 67 9.51 -5.45 2.99
C THR A 67 10.40 -4.46 2.24
N TRP A 68 11.50 -4.94 1.69
CA TRP A 68 12.45 -4.16 0.91
C TRP A 68 11.83 -3.58 -0.36
N MET A 69 11.13 -4.40 -1.15
CA MET A 69 10.44 -3.97 -2.37
C MET A 69 9.34 -2.92 -2.07
N THR A 70 8.50 -3.16 -1.05
CA THR A 70 7.43 -2.24 -0.67
C THR A 70 8.00 -0.90 -0.19
N ARG A 71 9.13 -0.89 0.52
CA ARG A 71 9.83 0.33 0.89
C ARG A 71 10.30 1.13 -0.33
N ILE A 72 10.86 0.45 -1.36
CA ILE A 72 11.24 1.10 -2.63
C ILE A 72 10.02 1.74 -3.27
N LEU A 73 8.92 1.00 -3.40
CA LEU A 73 7.67 1.47 -3.99
C LEU A 73 7.13 2.72 -3.29
N ILE A 74 7.03 2.70 -1.96
CA ILE A 74 6.54 3.84 -1.18
C ILE A 74 7.44 5.07 -1.37
N ASN A 75 8.76 4.89 -1.45
CA ASN A 75 9.68 5.99 -1.71
C ASN A 75 9.47 6.57 -3.11
N LYS A 76 9.29 5.73 -4.14
CA LYS A 76 8.96 6.17 -5.51
C LYS A 76 7.63 6.95 -5.56
N CYS A 77 6.58 6.45 -4.90
CA CYS A 77 5.32 7.18 -4.80
C CYS A 77 5.50 8.56 -4.14
N ARG A 78 6.26 8.65 -3.06
CA ARG A 78 6.55 9.93 -2.38
C ARG A 78 7.37 10.89 -3.22
N ASP A 79 8.28 10.38 -4.04
CA ASP A 79 9.09 11.22 -4.94
C ASP A 79 8.20 11.83 -6.02
N LEU A 80 7.27 11.07 -6.60
CA LEU A 80 6.28 11.58 -7.56
C LEU A 80 5.34 12.61 -6.92
N GLN A 81 4.82 12.37 -5.72
CA GLN A 81 4.02 13.35 -4.99
C GLN A 81 4.78 14.67 -4.79
N ARG A 82 6.05 14.62 -4.42
CA ARG A 82 6.88 15.83 -4.25
C ARG A 82 7.16 16.55 -5.58
N GLY A 83 7.32 15.79 -6.66
CA GLY A 83 7.47 16.31 -8.02
C GLY A 83 6.21 17.05 -8.46
N SER A 84 5.05 16.42 -8.34
CA SER A 84 3.75 16.99 -8.70
C SER A 84 3.41 18.24 -7.88
N ALA A 85 3.69 18.24 -6.58
CA ALA A 85 3.48 19.41 -5.71
C ALA A 85 4.32 20.64 -6.09
N ARG A 86 5.42 20.46 -6.83
CA ARG A 86 6.23 21.58 -7.35
C ARG A 86 5.68 22.18 -8.63
N PHE A 87 4.94 21.40 -9.42
CA PHE A 87 4.41 21.82 -10.73
C PHE A 87 2.97 22.29 -10.68
N TYR A 88 2.17 21.83 -9.72
CA TYR A 88 0.77 22.22 -9.54
C TYR A 88 0.55 22.81 -8.14
N PRO A 89 0.42 24.13 -7.98
CA PRO A 89 0.01 24.73 -6.72
C PRO A 89 -1.43 24.24 -6.39
N ALA A 90 -1.71 24.07 -5.10
CA ALA A 90 -2.87 23.40 -4.51
C ALA A 90 -4.29 23.88 -4.93
N SER A 91 -4.41 24.77 -5.90
CA SER A 91 -5.68 25.31 -6.42
C SER A 91 -6.28 24.54 -7.59
N GLU A 92 -5.56 23.58 -8.18
CA GLU A 92 -6.03 22.78 -9.31
C GLU A 92 -5.80 21.28 -9.07
N MET A 93 -6.44 20.71 -8.05
CA MET A 93 -6.54 19.26 -7.97
C MET A 93 -7.61 18.80 -8.97
N PRO A 94 -7.27 17.96 -9.97
CA PRO A 94 -8.27 17.34 -10.81
C PRO A 94 -9.22 16.50 -9.96
N GLU A 95 -10.52 16.63 -10.19
CA GLU A 95 -11.53 15.73 -9.66
C GLU A 95 -11.11 14.28 -9.94
N GLN A 96 -11.23 13.43 -8.90
CA GLN A 96 -10.85 12.03 -8.98
C GLN A 96 -11.58 11.35 -10.13
N ALA A 97 -10.84 10.96 -11.17
CA ALA A 97 -11.37 10.09 -12.21
C ALA A 97 -11.86 8.78 -11.56
N GLU A 98 -13.11 8.42 -11.78
CA GLU A 98 -13.69 7.14 -11.39
C GLU A 98 -12.92 6.01 -12.08
N ALA A 99 -12.00 5.40 -11.37
CA ALA A 99 -11.31 4.20 -11.83
C ALA A 99 -12.31 3.03 -11.86
N ASP A 100 -12.30 2.27 -12.93
CA ASP A 100 -13.07 1.03 -13.12
C ASP A 100 -12.71 0.03 -12.00
N ARG A 101 -13.60 -0.07 -11.02
CA ARG A 101 -13.37 -0.76 -9.75
C ARG A 101 -14.08 -2.10 -9.80
N GLY A 102 -13.31 -3.18 -9.87
CA GLY A 102 -13.85 -4.53 -9.68
C GLY A 102 -14.72 -4.62 -8.42
N PHE A 103 -15.93 -5.08 -8.56
CA PHE A 103 -17.09 -4.94 -7.66
C PHE A 103 -16.94 -5.37 -6.20
N ALA A 104 -15.84 -5.99 -5.77
CA ALA A 104 -15.73 -6.60 -4.44
C ALA A 104 -15.05 -5.73 -3.34
N ASN A 105 -14.40 -4.60 -3.70
CA ASN A 105 -13.62 -3.78 -2.74
C ASN A 105 -13.88 -2.26 -2.86
N VAL A 106 -14.92 -1.84 -3.56
CA VAL A 106 -15.19 -0.41 -3.82
C VAL A 106 -15.46 0.33 -2.50
N GLU A 107 -16.32 -0.21 -1.63
CA GLU A 107 -16.67 0.42 -0.36
C GLU A 107 -15.47 0.55 0.59
N TRP A 108 -14.62 -0.49 0.67
CA TRP A 108 -13.44 -0.47 1.53
C TRP A 108 -12.40 0.56 1.06
N ASN A 109 -12.15 0.63 -0.24
CA ASN A 109 -11.20 1.61 -0.79
C ASN A 109 -11.70 3.05 -0.63
N GLU A 110 -13.00 3.30 -0.80
CA GLU A 110 -13.60 4.62 -0.59
C GLU A 110 -13.48 5.07 0.86
N VAL A 111 -13.77 4.18 1.81
CA VAL A 111 -13.64 4.44 3.25
C VAL A 111 -12.18 4.68 3.63
N LEU A 112 -11.24 3.93 3.06
CA LEU A 112 -9.81 4.14 3.27
C LEU A 112 -9.34 5.49 2.70
N LEU A 113 -9.84 5.91 1.55
CA LEU A 113 -9.49 7.20 0.93
C LEU A 113 -9.94 8.40 1.78
N ALA A 114 -11.00 8.26 2.58
CA ALA A 114 -11.45 9.28 3.51
C ALA A 114 -10.58 9.41 4.78
N VAL A 115 -9.65 8.47 5.00
CA VAL A 115 -8.70 8.51 6.13
C VAL A 115 -7.41 9.21 5.71
N ASP A 116 -6.86 10.06 6.60
CA ASP A 116 -5.54 10.71 6.36
C ASP A 116 -4.49 9.71 5.87
N GLU A 117 -3.69 10.07 4.88
CA GLU A 117 -2.68 9.22 4.23
C GLU A 117 -1.77 8.48 5.24
N LYS A 118 -1.30 9.18 6.29
CA LYS A 118 -0.41 8.61 7.33
C LYS A 118 -1.05 7.45 8.12
N TYR A 119 -2.37 7.42 8.25
CA TYR A 119 -3.12 6.35 8.91
C TYR A 119 -3.55 5.29 7.89
N ARG A 120 -4.04 5.73 6.73
CA ARG A 120 -4.45 4.87 5.61
C ARG A 120 -3.34 3.91 5.21
N LEU A 121 -2.12 4.42 4.99
CA LEU A 121 -0.97 3.60 4.59
C LEU A 121 -0.65 2.51 5.62
N VAL A 122 -0.64 2.85 6.92
CA VAL A 122 -0.37 1.87 7.98
C VAL A 122 -1.49 0.83 8.09
N LEU A 123 -2.75 1.25 7.95
CA LEU A 123 -3.90 0.34 7.93
C LEU A 123 -3.81 -0.66 6.78
N MET A 124 -3.48 -0.17 5.59
CA MET A 124 -3.40 -1.00 4.40
C MET A 124 -2.26 -2.01 4.50
N LEU A 125 -1.06 -1.58 4.88
CA LEU A 125 0.09 -2.47 5.08
C LEU A 125 -0.21 -3.57 6.12
N TYR A 126 -0.96 -3.23 7.18
CA TYR A 126 -1.27 -4.17 8.23
C TYR A 126 -2.41 -5.14 7.85
N TYR A 127 -3.54 -4.61 7.35
CA TYR A 127 -4.75 -5.42 7.12
C TYR A 127 -4.82 -6.05 5.73
N GLU A 128 -4.37 -5.36 4.69
CA GLU A 128 -4.43 -5.87 3.31
C GLU A 128 -3.17 -6.66 2.96
N ASP A 129 -2.00 -6.10 3.25
CA ASP A 129 -0.73 -6.72 2.87
C ASP A 129 -0.20 -7.71 3.92
N GLY A 130 -0.75 -7.67 5.16
CA GLY A 130 -0.44 -8.61 6.22
C GLY A 130 0.94 -8.43 6.86
N TYR A 131 1.52 -7.21 6.78
CA TYR A 131 2.78 -6.90 7.45
C TYR A 131 2.64 -6.79 8.96
N LYS A 132 3.65 -7.27 9.69
CA LYS A 132 3.76 -7.04 11.14
C LYS A 132 4.12 -5.58 11.42
N THR A 133 3.81 -5.11 12.63
CA THR A 133 4.15 -3.71 13.04
C THR A 133 5.65 -3.42 12.96
N SER A 134 6.50 -4.40 13.24
CA SER A 134 7.96 -4.29 13.08
C SER A 134 8.39 -4.16 11.61
N GLU A 135 7.75 -4.87 10.68
CA GLU A 135 8.02 -4.75 9.24
C GLU A 135 7.55 -3.40 8.70
N ILE A 136 6.35 -2.94 9.12
CA ILE A 136 5.83 -1.61 8.78
C ILE A 136 6.76 -0.50 9.29
N SER A 137 7.32 -0.66 10.48
CA SER A 137 8.34 0.24 11.04
C SER A 137 9.55 0.36 10.12
N GLN A 138 10.04 -0.75 9.57
CA GLN A 138 11.16 -0.79 8.63
C GLN A 138 10.78 -0.20 7.25
N ILE A 139 9.57 -0.52 6.75
CA ILE A 139 9.06 0.00 5.46
C ILE A 139 8.95 1.53 5.50
N LEU A 140 8.36 2.07 6.57
CA LEU A 140 8.04 3.49 6.69
C LEU A 140 9.15 4.32 7.35
N GLU A 141 10.21 3.67 7.88
CA GLU A 141 11.31 4.29 8.62
C GLU A 141 10.83 5.12 9.82
N ILE A 142 9.85 4.60 10.55
CA ILE A 142 9.31 5.22 11.77
C ILE A 142 9.36 4.23 12.94
N PRO A 143 9.44 4.72 14.20
CA PRO A 143 9.42 3.83 15.37
C PRO A 143 8.16 2.94 15.39
N GLU A 144 8.32 1.70 15.84
CA GLU A 144 7.19 0.75 15.92
C GLU A 144 6.07 1.26 16.85
N SER A 145 6.42 2.00 17.90
CA SER A 145 5.44 2.70 18.76
C SER A 145 4.56 3.68 17.98
N THR A 146 5.17 4.38 17.00
CA THR A 146 4.46 5.28 16.09
C THR A 146 3.52 4.49 15.16
N VAL A 147 3.96 3.32 14.65
CA VAL A 147 3.10 2.43 13.85
C VAL A 147 1.87 2.02 14.66
N ARG A 148 2.05 1.54 15.89
CA ARG A 148 0.95 1.13 16.77
C ARG A 148 0.00 2.28 17.06
N THR A 149 0.52 3.47 17.32
CA THR A 149 -0.30 4.68 17.53
C THR A 149 -1.09 5.05 16.28
N ARG A 150 -0.46 4.99 15.11
CA ARG A 150 -1.13 5.27 13.82
C ARG A 150 -2.21 4.23 13.52
N LEU A 151 -1.97 2.94 13.81
CA LEU A 151 -2.98 1.88 13.68
C LEU A 151 -4.18 2.15 14.59
N ALA A 152 -3.95 2.50 15.86
CA ALA A 152 -5.03 2.80 16.80
C ALA A 152 -5.89 3.97 16.32
N ARG A 153 -5.25 5.11 15.99
CA ARG A 153 -5.94 6.30 15.48
C ARG A 153 -6.63 6.06 14.13
N GLY A 154 -6.00 5.29 13.25
CA GLY A 154 -6.59 4.90 11.97
C GLY A 154 -7.89 4.10 12.16
N ARG A 155 -7.92 3.15 13.10
CA ARG A 155 -9.13 2.39 13.46
C ARG A 155 -10.24 3.29 14.01
N GLU A 156 -9.88 4.23 14.87
CA GLU A 156 -10.85 5.20 15.41
C GLU A 156 -11.47 6.05 14.29
N ARG A 157 -10.65 6.53 13.33
CA ARG A 157 -11.12 7.28 12.17
C ARG A 157 -12.03 6.45 11.27
N LEU A 158 -11.65 5.20 10.97
CA LEU A 158 -12.50 4.29 10.21
C LEU A 158 -13.85 4.04 10.92
N ALA A 159 -13.84 3.80 12.22
CA ALA A 159 -15.07 3.61 12.99
C ALA A 159 -15.99 4.84 12.95
N GLN A 160 -15.44 6.05 12.99
CA GLN A 160 -16.20 7.30 12.86
C GLN A 160 -16.85 7.40 11.48
N ILE A 161 -16.06 7.21 10.39
CA ILE A 161 -16.54 7.27 9.01
C ILE A 161 -17.63 6.22 8.77
N CYS A 162 -17.40 4.97 9.18
CA CYS A 162 -18.40 3.91 9.06
C CYS A 162 -19.65 4.16 9.93
N GLY A 163 -19.52 4.79 11.09
CA GLY A 163 -20.63 5.17 11.96
C GLY A 163 -21.50 6.28 11.38
N GLU A 164 -20.90 7.24 10.69
CA GLU A 164 -21.61 8.32 9.99
C GLU A 164 -22.31 7.79 8.72
N THR A 165 -21.67 6.87 7.99
CA THR A 165 -22.26 6.21 6.82
C THR A 165 -23.48 5.33 7.20
N LYS A 166 -23.45 4.69 8.39
CA LYS A 166 -24.61 3.92 8.93
C LYS A 166 -25.80 4.78 9.27
N LYS A 167 -25.60 6.04 9.68
CA LYS A 167 -26.70 6.99 9.87
C LYS A 167 -27.35 7.42 8.56
N SER A 168 -26.61 7.33 7.44
CA SER A 168 -27.09 7.71 6.10
C SER A 168 -27.64 6.53 5.28
N ARG A 169 -27.25 5.28 5.59
CA ARG A 169 -27.70 4.07 4.87
C ARG A 169 -28.08 2.98 5.87
N LYS A 170 -29.33 2.49 5.76
CA LYS A 170 -29.89 1.40 6.58
C LYS A 170 -29.43 0.01 6.14
N ASP A 171 -28.15 -0.26 5.90
CA ASP A 171 -27.70 -1.63 5.63
C ASP A 171 -26.25 -1.88 6.09
N GLY A 172 -26.11 -2.90 6.94
CA GLY A 172 -24.97 -3.15 7.80
C GLY A 172 -23.93 -4.13 7.25
N GLN A 173 -23.08 -3.78 6.32
CA GLN A 173 -22.02 -4.67 5.83
C GLN A 173 -20.55 -4.26 6.11
N CYS A 174 -20.33 -3.07 6.67
CA CYS A 174 -18.97 -2.56 6.94
C CYS A 174 -18.28 -3.18 8.19
N GLU A 175 -19.03 -3.85 9.07
CA GLU A 175 -18.53 -4.32 10.37
C GLU A 175 -17.82 -5.69 10.34
N ILE A 176 -18.12 -6.54 9.37
CA ILE A 176 -17.84 -7.97 9.47
C ILE A 176 -16.37 -8.31 9.19
N ARG A 177 -15.68 -7.59 8.32
CA ARG A 177 -14.31 -7.94 7.90
C ARG A 177 -13.20 -7.48 8.86
N MET A 178 -13.47 -6.46 9.66
CA MET A 178 -12.50 -5.92 10.62
C MET A 178 -12.47 -6.74 11.93
N MET A 179 -13.61 -7.32 12.33
CA MET A 179 -13.72 -8.09 13.59
C MET A 179 -13.19 -9.51 13.47
N GLU A 180 -13.22 -10.13 12.29
CA GLU A 180 -12.75 -11.51 12.12
C GLU A 180 -11.21 -11.65 12.20
N ARG A 181 -10.45 -10.62 11.83
CA ARG A 181 -8.98 -10.64 11.93
C ARG A 181 -8.41 -10.22 13.29
N THR A 182 -9.20 -9.60 14.16
CA THR A 182 -8.76 -9.23 15.51
C THR A 182 -8.90 -10.35 16.54
N ARG A 183 -9.51 -11.49 16.17
CA ARG A 183 -9.72 -12.64 17.09
C ARG A 183 -8.60 -13.70 17.05
N THR A 184 -7.56 -13.51 16.26
CA THR A 184 -6.46 -14.49 16.14
C THR A 184 -5.10 -13.82 16.41
N VAL A 185 -4.95 -13.23 17.59
CA VAL A 185 -3.66 -12.93 18.23
C VAL A 185 -3.82 -13.16 19.71
#